data_251ea67b11cbb87b5a1194d6bead8a5c
#
_entry.id   251ea67b11cbb87b5a1194d6bead8a5c
#
_cell.length_a   1.000
_cell.length_b   1.000
_cell.length_c   1.000
_cell.angle_alpha   90.00
_cell.angle_beta   90.00
_cell.angle_gamma   90.00
#
_symmetry.space_group_name_H-M   'P 1'
#
loop_
_entity.id
_entity.type
_entity.pdbx_description
1 polymer ?
#
loop_
_entity_poly.entity_id
_entity_poly.type
_entity_poly.pdbx_seq_one_letter_code
_entity_poly.pdbx_strand_id
1 'polypeptide(L)'
;FHPVQMRIESFQKLKELIASHSEPAVALGDFNLTNKDDKKFNVYKNQEDYWYVAHREGCSSCLGTYYYSRGKSWDFLDTIMVSRNRGVEFVNSSIDVYKTKFNTYKNTGKPNWFNSDTKQGVSDHFPFVAEITFN
;
A
#
# COMPACT_ATOMS: atom_id res chain seq x y z
N PHE A 1 -8.70 12.43 -10.05
CA PHE A 1 -9.26 11.35 -9.20
C PHE A 1 -10.04 10.39 -10.09
N HIS A 2 -9.52 9.20 -10.30
CA HIS A 2 -10.25 8.19 -11.06
C HIS A 2 -11.43 7.64 -10.25
N PRO A 3 -12.58 7.35 -10.88
CA PRO A 3 -13.69 6.71 -10.19
C PRO A 3 -13.26 5.39 -9.51
N VAL A 4 -13.86 5.05 -8.38
CA VAL A 4 -13.53 3.82 -7.64
C VAL A 4 -13.68 2.57 -8.51
N GLN A 5 -14.63 2.58 -9.44
CA GLN A 5 -14.84 1.47 -10.38
C GLN A 5 -13.60 1.16 -11.21
N MET A 6 -12.90 2.18 -11.72
CA MET A 6 -11.66 1.98 -12.50
C MET A 6 -10.56 1.35 -11.65
N ARG A 7 -10.47 1.71 -10.36
CA ARG A 7 -9.52 1.09 -9.44
C ARG A 7 -9.85 -0.39 -9.20
N ILE A 8 -11.13 -0.72 -9.00
CA ILE A 8 -11.59 -2.10 -8.86
C ILE A 8 -11.26 -2.91 -10.11
N GLU A 9 -11.50 -2.37 -11.29
CA GLU A 9 -11.14 -3.00 -12.57
C GLU A 9 -9.63 -3.23 -12.72
N SER A 10 -8.80 -2.30 -12.23
CA SER A 10 -7.34 -2.48 -12.20
C SER A 10 -6.92 -3.66 -11.31
N PHE A 11 -7.55 -3.84 -10.16
CA PHE A 11 -7.31 -5.02 -9.32
C PHE A 11 -7.78 -6.32 -9.98
N GLN A 12 -8.90 -6.27 -10.71
CA GLN A 12 -9.35 -7.42 -11.50
C GLN A 12 -8.33 -7.80 -12.58
N LYS A 13 -7.72 -6.81 -13.24
CA LYS A 13 -6.63 -7.06 -14.21
C LYS A 13 -5.39 -7.66 -13.56
N LEU A 14 -5.00 -7.21 -12.38
CA LEU A 14 -3.91 -7.85 -11.62
C LEU A 14 -4.22 -9.31 -11.30
N LYS A 15 -5.45 -9.61 -10.95
CA LYS A 15 -5.91 -10.98 -10.70
C LYS A 15 -5.82 -11.86 -11.95
N GLU A 16 -6.28 -11.35 -13.09
CA GLU A 16 -6.19 -12.03 -14.39
C GLU A 16 -4.74 -12.29 -14.81
N LEU A 17 -3.88 -11.28 -14.65
CA LEU A 17 -2.45 -11.41 -14.95
C LEU A 17 -1.79 -12.50 -14.11
N ILE A 18 -1.99 -12.48 -12.80
CA ILE A 18 -1.37 -13.48 -11.93
C ILE A 18 -1.93 -14.88 -12.16
N ALA A 19 -3.21 -15.02 -12.49
CA ALA A 19 -3.82 -16.31 -12.78
C ALA A 19 -3.22 -16.96 -14.03
N SER A 20 -2.72 -16.18 -14.99
CA SER A 20 -2.09 -16.66 -16.23
C SER A 20 -0.59 -16.99 -16.10
N HIS A 21 0.03 -16.73 -14.96
CA HIS A 21 1.46 -16.95 -14.69
C HIS A 21 1.65 -17.93 -13.54
N SER A 22 2.76 -18.66 -13.56
CA SER A 22 3.15 -19.58 -12.47
C SER A 22 4.32 -19.07 -11.64
N GLU A 23 5.07 -18.11 -12.17
CA GLU A 23 6.26 -17.56 -11.54
C GLU A 23 5.94 -16.71 -10.30
N PRO A 24 6.88 -16.60 -9.34
CA PRO A 24 6.79 -15.62 -8.27
C PRO A 24 6.59 -14.21 -8.83
N ALA A 25 5.66 -13.46 -8.26
CA ALA A 25 5.35 -12.11 -8.71
C ALA A 25 5.18 -11.15 -7.54
N VAL A 26 5.57 -9.90 -7.77
CA VAL A 26 5.41 -8.80 -6.83
C VAL A 26 4.70 -7.65 -7.57
N ALA A 27 3.62 -7.14 -6.99
CA ALA A 27 2.95 -5.92 -7.43
C ALA A 27 3.07 -4.87 -6.32
N LEU A 28 3.58 -3.70 -6.64
CA LEU A 28 3.79 -2.64 -5.64
C LEU A 28 3.56 -1.25 -6.23
N GLY A 29 3.15 -0.33 -5.39
CA GLY A 29 2.95 1.07 -5.77
C GLY A 29 1.78 1.71 -5.06
N ASP A 30 1.40 2.89 -5.55
CA ASP A 30 0.20 3.62 -5.15
C ASP A 30 -1.01 3.07 -5.92
N PHE A 31 -1.85 2.32 -5.23
CA PHE A 31 -3.08 1.76 -5.81
C PHE A 31 -4.28 2.71 -5.68
N ASN A 32 -4.11 3.83 -5.00
CA ASN A 32 -5.16 4.84 -4.80
C ASN A 32 -6.47 4.28 -4.22
N LEU A 33 -6.41 3.19 -3.49
CA LEU A 33 -7.56 2.57 -2.86
C LEU A 33 -7.63 3.00 -1.39
N THR A 34 -8.67 3.77 -1.05
CA THR A 34 -8.89 4.18 0.33
C THR A 34 -9.35 3.01 1.20
N ASN A 35 -9.08 3.07 2.49
CA ASN A 35 -9.57 2.06 3.45
C ASN A 35 -11.10 1.96 3.43
N LYS A 36 -11.78 3.09 3.19
CA LYS A 36 -13.25 3.15 3.07
C LYS A 36 -13.74 2.37 1.85
N ASP A 37 -13.09 2.56 0.70
CA ASP A 37 -13.47 1.89 -0.55
C ASP A 37 -13.14 0.39 -0.49
N ASP A 38 -11.97 0.04 0.07
CA ASP A 38 -11.63 -1.36 0.30
C ASP A 38 -12.66 -2.05 1.18
N LYS A 39 -13.03 -1.44 2.30
CA LYS A 39 -14.05 -1.98 3.21
C LYS A 39 -15.41 -2.11 2.53
N LYS A 40 -15.81 -1.13 1.72
CA LYS A 40 -17.11 -1.13 1.02
C LYS A 40 -17.21 -2.22 -0.05
N PHE A 41 -16.13 -2.42 -0.80
CA PHE A 41 -16.12 -3.30 -1.98
C PHE A 41 -15.31 -4.59 -1.79
N ASN A 42 -14.70 -4.80 -0.61
CA ASN A 42 -13.85 -5.96 -0.29
C ASN A 42 -12.73 -6.18 -1.32
N VAL A 43 -12.10 -5.12 -1.80
CA VAL A 43 -11.17 -5.18 -2.94
C VAL A 43 -9.98 -6.07 -2.63
N TYR A 44 -9.27 -5.82 -1.52
CA TYR A 44 -8.12 -6.65 -1.13
C TYR A 44 -8.53 -8.05 -0.70
N LYS A 45 -9.69 -8.20 -0.06
CA LYS A 45 -10.22 -9.54 0.28
C LYS A 45 -10.45 -10.38 -0.98
N ASN A 46 -10.93 -9.77 -2.05
CA ASN A 46 -11.14 -10.46 -3.33
C ASN A 46 -9.83 -10.84 -4.04
N GLN A 47 -8.67 -10.35 -3.58
CA GLN A 47 -7.34 -10.71 -4.10
C GLN A 47 -6.71 -11.90 -3.33
N GLU A 48 -7.23 -12.26 -2.16
CA GLU A 48 -6.60 -13.22 -1.23
C GLU A 48 -6.34 -14.62 -1.81
N ASP A 49 -7.05 -15.02 -2.85
CA ASP A 49 -6.81 -16.30 -3.54
C ASP A 49 -5.46 -16.31 -4.31
N TYR A 50 -4.96 -15.15 -4.71
CA TYR A 50 -3.79 -14.99 -5.57
C TYR A 50 -2.65 -14.19 -4.93
N TRP A 51 -2.97 -13.31 -3.98
CA TRP A 51 -2.03 -12.37 -3.42
C TRP A 51 -2.04 -12.35 -1.89
N TYR A 52 -0.85 -12.27 -1.29
CA TYR A 52 -0.69 -11.74 0.05
C TYR A 52 -0.53 -10.23 -0.04
N VAL A 53 -1.29 -9.48 0.73
CA VAL A 53 -1.28 -8.02 0.74
C VAL A 53 -0.57 -7.53 2.00
N ALA A 54 0.56 -6.82 1.86
CA ALA A 54 1.47 -6.53 2.96
C ALA A 54 0.81 -5.88 4.17
N HIS A 55 0.00 -4.83 4.01
CA HIS A 55 -0.63 -4.16 5.15
C HIS A 55 -1.75 -4.98 5.82
N ARG A 56 -2.11 -6.13 5.26
CA ARG A 56 -3.00 -7.12 5.88
C ARG A 56 -2.24 -8.25 6.57
N GLU A 57 -0.97 -8.45 6.20
CA GLU A 57 -0.10 -9.49 6.77
C GLU A 57 0.74 -8.98 7.95
N GLY A 58 1.01 -7.67 8.00
CA GLY A 58 1.83 -7.06 9.04
C GLY A 58 1.49 -5.60 9.27
N CYS A 59 2.33 -4.94 10.10
CA CYS A 59 2.19 -3.51 10.40
C CYS A 59 0.86 -3.15 11.11
N SER A 60 0.41 -3.99 12.03
CA SER A 60 -0.90 -3.82 12.72
C SER A 60 -1.01 -2.50 13.50
N SER A 61 0.11 -1.91 13.90
CA SER A 61 0.17 -0.59 14.55
C SER A 61 0.28 0.59 13.57
N CYS A 62 0.46 0.32 12.28
CA CYS A 62 0.57 1.38 11.27
C CYS A 62 -0.80 1.96 10.94
N LEU A 63 -0.85 3.28 10.81
CA LEU A 63 -2.09 3.98 10.49
C LEU A 63 -2.37 4.03 8.98
N GLY A 64 -1.31 4.13 8.16
CA GLY A 64 -1.40 4.25 6.71
C GLY A 64 -0.17 4.91 6.12
N THR A 65 -0.13 5.03 4.81
CA THR A 65 0.93 5.71 4.07
C THR A 65 0.58 7.16 3.74
N TYR A 66 -0.70 7.49 3.72
CA TYR A 66 -1.23 8.79 3.35
C TYR A 66 -2.23 9.31 4.39
N TYR A 67 -2.17 10.62 4.67
CA TYR A 67 -3.13 11.29 5.55
C TYR A 67 -4.03 12.25 4.76
N TYR A 68 -5.32 11.95 4.70
CA TYR A 68 -6.32 12.81 4.07
C TYR A 68 -6.79 13.90 5.04
N SER A 69 -6.27 15.12 4.87
CA SER A 69 -6.49 16.22 5.80
C SER A 69 -7.95 16.64 5.95
N ARG A 70 -8.72 16.67 4.86
CA ARG A 70 -10.13 17.04 4.88
C ARG A 70 -10.99 16.02 5.62
N GLY A 71 -10.71 14.74 5.43
CA GLY A 71 -11.41 13.64 6.10
C GLY A 71 -10.83 13.26 7.45
N LYS A 72 -9.67 13.83 7.82
CA LYS A 72 -8.91 13.49 9.04
C LYS A 72 -8.71 11.99 9.20
N SER A 73 -8.38 11.31 8.10
CA SER A 73 -8.23 9.86 8.03
C SER A 73 -6.90 9.44 7.43
N TRP A 74 -6.45 8.26 7.86
CA TRP A 74 -5.29 7.59 7.28
C TRP A 74 -5.75 6.51 6.31
N ASP A 75 -5.00 6.36 5.21
CA ASP A 75 -5.23 5.33 4.21
C ASP A 75 -3.92 4.63 3.84
N PHE A 76 -3.99 3.33 3.54
CA PHE A 76 -2.92 2.60 2.86
C PHE A 76 -3.11 2.72 1.35
N LEU A 77 -2.82 3.89 0.76
CA LEU A 77 -2.87 4.07 -0.68
C LEU A 77 -1.77 3.29 -1.38
N ASP A 78 -0.63 3.14 -0.70
CA ASP A 78 0.52 2.38 -1.16
C ASP A 78 0.55 1.03 -0.47
N THR A 79 0.82 -0.02 -1.22
CA THR A 79 1.02 -1.36 -0.68
C THR A 79 1.93 -2.21 -1.55
N ILE A 80 2.26 -3.38 -1.03
CA ILE A 80 3.02 -4.41 -1.71
C ILE A 80 2.18 -5.69 -1.68
N MET A 81 2.08 -6.35 -2.82
CA MET A 81 1.45 -7.66 -2.92
C MET A 81 2.44 -8.67 -3.47
N VAL A 82 2.50 -9.84 -2.88
CA VAL A 82 3.29 -10.98 -3.40
C VAL A 82 2.36 -12.12 -3.77
N SER A 83 2.69 -12.83 -4.85
CA SER A 83 1.88 -13.94 -5.33
C SER A 83 1.81 -15.08 -4.32
N ARG A 84 0.61 -15.54 -4.02
CA ARG A 84 0.35 -16.62 -3.06
C ARG A 84 0.80 -17.98 -3.61
N ASN A 85 1.47 -18.79 -2.77
CA ASN A 85 1.88 -20.16 -3.07
C ASN A 85 2.77 -20.31 -4.32
N ARG A 86 3.66 -19.33 -4.55
CA ARG A 86 4.58 -19.31 -5.71
C ARG A 86 6.04 -19.07 -5.31
N GLY A 87 6.42 -19.49 -4.11
CA GLY A 87 7.79 -19.40 -3.65
C GLY A 87 8.26 -17.99 -3.32
N VAL A 88 7.36 -17.05 -3.06
CA VAL A 88 7.67 -15.72 -2.54
C VAL A 88 6.78 -15.44 -1.33
N GLU A 89 7.38 -14.94 -0.26
CA GLU A 89 6.66 -14.66 1.00
C GLU A 89 7.19 -13.39 1.66
N PHE A 90 6.34 -12.72 2.44
CA PHE A 90 6.77 -11.64 3.32
C PHE A 90 7.45 -12.18 4.57
N VAL A 91 8.47 -11.47 5.02
CA VAL A 91 8.87 -11.51 6.43
C VAL A 91 7.94 -10.55 7.17
N ASN A 92 6.84 -11.05 7.73
CA ASN A 92 5.72 -10.24 8.23
C ASN A 92 6.15 -9.17 9.25
N SER A 93 7.14 -9.47 10.09
CA SER A 93 7.69 -8.53 11.06
C SER A 93 8.48 -7.36 10.44
N SER A 94 8.85 -7.45 9.17
CA SER A 94 9.57 -6.40 8.44
C SER A 94 8.65 -5.38 7.77
N ILE A 95 7.35 -5.70 7.66
CA ILE A 95 6.38 -4.82 7.00
C ILE A 95 6.17 -3.58 7.86
N ASP A 96 6.48 -2.41 7.30
CA ASP A 96 6.42 -1.16 8.05
C ASP A 96 6.18 0.06 7.15
N VAL A 97 5.71 1.12 7.77
CA VAL A 97 5.65 2.47 7.20
C VAL A 97 6.94 3.19 7.60
N TYR A 98 7.77 3.50 6.61
CA TYR A 98 9.10 4.07 6.87
C TYR A 98 9.03 5.55 7.20
N LYS A 99 9.29 5.89 8.45
CA LYS A 99 9.25 7.26 8.98
C LYS A 99 10.63 7.70 9.44
N THR A 100 11.00 8.92 9.07
CA THR A 100 12.25 9.58 9.50
C THR A 100 11.94 11.02 9.92
N LYS A 101 12.90 11.68 10.53
CA LYS A 101 12.79 13.11 10.83
C LYS A 101 12.68 14.00 9.58
N PHE A 102 13.04 13.50 8.41
CA PHE A 102 13.01 14.25 7.16
C PHE A 102 11.67 14.14 6.43
N ASN A 103 11.02 12.98 6.51
CA ASN A 103 9.75 12.73 5.83
C ASN A 103 8.53 12.87 6.73
N THR A 104 8.72 13.32 7.97
CA THR A 104 7.65 13.39 8.98
C THR A 104 7.59 14.76 9.61
N TYR A 105 6.41 15.36 9.68
CA TYR A 105 6.19 16.56 10.48
C TYR A 105 6.29 16.25 11.96
N LYS A 106 7.24 16.90 12.64
CA LYS A 106 7.56 16.65 14.05
C LYS A 106 6.34 16.76 14.99
N ASN A 107 5.47 17.74 14.74
CA ASN A 107 4.35 18.04 15.64
C ASN A 107 3.10 17.20 15.37
N THR A 108 2.98 16.59 14.21
CA THR A 108 1.76 15.88 13.79
C THR A 108 1.99 14.42 13.47
N GLY A 109 3.23 14.00 13.22
CA GLY A 109 3.54 12.66 12.76
C GLY A 109 3.07 12.32 11.35
N LYS A 110 2.58 13.33 10.60
CA LYS A 110 2.09 13.17 9.22
C LYS A 110 3.22 13.26 8.21
N PRO A 111 3.00 12.77 6.96
CA PRO A 111 3.97 12.95 5.89
C PRO A 111 4.33 14.41 5.69
N ASN A 112 5.62 14.69 5.58
CA ASN A 112 6.16 16.02 5.30
C ASN A 112 6.18 16.25 3.78
N TRP A 113 5.05 16.70 3.23
CA TRP A 113 4.87 16.90 1.81
C TRP A 113 5.81 17.95 1.22
N PHE A 114 6.20 17.76 -0.03
CA PHE A 114 7.09 18.68 -0.72
C PHE A 114 6.39 20.00 -1.04
N ASN A 115 6.99 21.11 -0.60
CA ASN A 115 6.54 22.47 -0.92
C ASN A 115 7.47 23.05 -1.99
N SER A 116 6.91 23.32 -3.18
CA SER A 116 7.67 23.81 -4.32
C SER A 116 8.25 25.21 -4.13
N ASP A 117 7.63 26.04 -3.28
CA ASP A 117 8.05 27.43 -3.08
C ASP A 117 9.25 27.50 -2.13
N THR A 118 9.20 26.74 -1.04
CA THR A 118 10.27 26.69 -0.02
C THR A 118 11.34 25.63 -0.31
N LYS A 119 11.08 24.74 -1.28
CA LYS A 119 11.95 23.57 -1.58
C LYS A 119 12.17 22.64 -0.37
N GLN A 120 11.21 22.59 0.54
CA GLN A 120 11.23 21.76 1.75
C GLN A 120 10.21 20.66 1.67
N GLY A 121 10.41 19.64 2.52
CA GLY A 121 9.56 18.45 2.53
C GLY A 121 10.03 17.39 1.55
N VAL A 122 9.31 16.26 1.51
CA VAL A 122 9.69 15.09 0.72
C VAL A 122 8.52 14.61 -0.13
N SER A 123 7.44 14.13 0.52
CA SER A 123 6.26 13.55 -0.11
C SER A 123 5.06 13.64 0.83
N ASP A 124 3.88 13.65 0.28
CA ASP A 124 2.62 13.50 1.02
C ASP A 124 2.30 12.02 1.34
N HIS A 125 3.12 11.09 0.87
CA HIS A 125 3.08 9.68 1.24
C HIS A 125 4.33 9.27 2.03
N PHE A 126 4.17 8.35 2.97
CA PHE A 126 5.28 7.62 3.55
C PHE A 126 5.66 6.43 2.66
N PRO A 127 6.95 6.10 2.53
CA PRO A 127 7.35 4.83 1.94
C PRO A 127 6.79 3.66 2.74
N PHE A 128 6.30 2.65 2.03
CA PHE A 128 5.88 1.38 2.62
C PHE A 128 6.89 0.32 2.25
N VAL A 129 7.42 -0.38 3.24
CA VAL A 129 8.57 -1.28 3.09
C VAL A 129 8.26 -2.67 3.60
N ALA A 130 8.87 -3.68 3.00
CA ALA A 130 8.81 -5.05 3.45
C ALA A 130 10.04 -5.82 2.95
N GLU A 131 10.50 -6.77 3.76
CA GLU A 131 11.43 -7.81 3.33
C GLU A 131 10.65 -8.98 2.76
N ILE A 132 11.09 -9.51 1.63
CA ILE A 132 10.52 -10.70 1.00
C ILE A 132 11.58 -11.77 0.85
N THR A 133 11.18 -13.01 0.94
CA THR A 133 12.04 -14.18 0.71
C THR A 133 11.55 -14.97 -0.49
N PHE A 134 12.49 -15.54 -1.22
CA PHE A 134 12.20 -16.46 -2.31
C PHE A 134 12.65 -17.88 -1.90
N ASN A 135 11.77 -18.81 -2.04
CA ASN A 135 12.02 -20.21 -1.70
C ASN A 135 12.45 -21.05 -2.91
#